data_9306ac83e153a35b6cfad599ed3e41fe
#
_entry.id   9306ac83e153a35b6cfad599ed3e41fe
#
_cell.length_a   1.000
_cell.length_b   1.000
_cell.length_c   1.000
_cell.angle_alpha   90.00
_cell.angle_beta   90.00
_cell.angle_gamma   90.00
#
_symmetry.space_group_name_H-M   'P 1'
#
loop_
_entity.id
_entity.type
_entity.pdbx_description
1 polymer ?
#
loop_
_entity_poly.entity_id
_entity_poly.type
_entity_poly.pdbx_seq_one_letter_code
_entity_poly.pdbx_strand_id
1 'polypeptide(L)'
;MLFRSNERILGLFTYSVAQVQTVDSGIVVYIGMGPVFPTRSKADADPAIGLDGLAAMVAAKRLPGVAIGGINTDNVAAVRAVNPDGIAVIGAI
;
A
#
# COMPACT_ATOMS: atom_id res chain seq x y z
N MET A 1 -5.91 3.04 -7.20
CA MET A 1 -5.75 2.34 -8.50
C MET A 1 -6.39 0.96 -8.43
N LEU A 2 -7.16 0.60 -9.43
CA LEU A 2 -7.83 -0.69 -9.52
C LEU A 2 -7.20 -1.55 -10.62
N PHE A 3 -6.98 -2.81 -10.30
CA PHE A 3 -6.58 -3.80 -11.28
C PHE A 3 -7.66 -4.86 -11.35
N ARG A 4 -8.15 -5.15 -12.55
CA ARG A 4 -9.24 -6.09 -12.74
C ARG A 4 -8.81 -7.27 -13.61
N SER A 5 -9.38 -8.43 -13.31
CA SER A 5 -9.28 -9.61 -14.15
C SER A 5 -10.65 -10.29 -14.15
N ASN A 6 -11.26 -10.41 -15.32
CA ASN A 6 -12.63 -10.90 -15.45
C ASN A 6 -13.59 -10.05 -14.63
N GLU A 7 -14.28 -10.64 -13.66
CA GLU A 7 -15.22 -9.94 -12.81
C GLU A 7 -14.63 -9.61 -11.43
N ARG A 8 -13.34 -9.87 -11.21
CA ARG A 8 -12.71 -9.65 -9.92
C ARG A 8 -11.76 -8.47 -9.98
N ILE A 9 -11.66 -7.76 -8.88
CA ILE A 9 -10.67 -6.71 -8.69
C ILE A 9 -9.42 -7.38 -8.13
N LEU A 10 -8.31 -7.37 -8.88
CA LEU A 10 -7.07 -7.98 -8.44
C LEU A 10 -6.42 -7.19 -7.30
N GLY A 11 -6.37 -5.87 -7.42
CA GLY A 11 -5.75 -5.04 -6.40
C GLY A 11 -6.48 -3.72 -6.25
N LEU A 12 -6.51 -3.22 -5.03
CA LEU A 12 -7.12 -1.94 -4.68
C LEU A 12 -6.13 -1.14 -3.83
N PHE A 13 -5.86 0.09 -4.24
CA PHE A 13 -4.98 0.97 -3.50
C PHE A 13 -5.71 1.54 -2.28
N THR A 14 -5.08 1.47 -1.11
CA THR A 14 -5.65 1.98 0.13
C THR A 14 -4.64 2.89 0.83
N TYR A 15 -5.15 3.87 1.57
CA TYR A 15 -4.29 4.81 2.30
C TYR A 15 -4.82 5.09 3.72
N SER A 16 -5.70 4.26 4.24
CA SER A 16 -6.17 4.40 5.62
C SER A 16 -6.61 3.07 6.19
N VAL A 17 -6.59 2.97 7.51
CA VAL A 17 -7.11 1.79 8.22
C VAL A 17 -8.58 1.57 7.90
N ALA A 18 -9.36 2.64 7.83
CA ALA A 18 -10.79 2.54 7.53
C ALA A 18 -11.02 1.89 6.16
N GLN A 19 -10.24 2.28 5.14
CA GLN A 19 -10.35 1.66 3.83
C GLN A 19 -10.00 0.18 3.86
N VAL A 20 -8.92 -0.17 4.56
CA VAL A 20 -8.49 -1.58 4.66
C VAL A 20 -9.58 -2.43 5.30
N GLN A 21 -10.25 -1.91 6.31
CA GLN A 21 -11.29 -2.64 7.03
C GLN A 21 -12.55 -2.83 6.21
N THR A 22 -12.80 -1.96 5.24
CA THR A 22 -14.02 -2.01 4.41
C THR A 22 -13.85 -2.72 3.08
N VAL A 23 -12.65 -3.20 2.77
CA VAL A 23 -12.40 -3.91 1.52
C VAL A 23 -13.15 -5.24 1.51
N ASP A 24 -13.87 -5.49 0.40
CA ASP A 24 -14.62 -6.73 0.23
C ASP A 24 -13.67 -7.82 -0.29
N SER A 25 -13.31 -8.74 0.60
CA SER A 25 -12.40 -9.83 0.27
C SER A 25 -12.97 -10.83 -0.73
N GLY A 26 -14.27 -10.80 -0.99
CA GLY A 26 -14.87 -11.63 -2.04
C GLY A 26 -14.63 -11.07 -3.42
N ILE A 27 -14.27 -9.81 -3.53
CA ILE A 27 -14.07 -9.10 -4.81
C ILE A 27 -12.59 -8.77 -5.03
N VAL A 28 -11.89 -8.33 -3.97
CA VAL A 28 -10.51 -7.87 -4.06
C VAL A 28 -9.56 -8.98 -3.62
N VAL A 29 -8.49 -9.18 -4.40
CA VAL A 29 -7.51 -10.24 -4.13
C VAL A 29 -6.39 -9.76 -3.21
N TYR A 30 -5.92 -8.52 -3.43
CA TYR A 30 -4.90 -7.92 -2.56
C TYR A 30 -5.10 -6.41 -2.50
N ILE A 31 -4.42 -5.75 -1.56
CA ILE A 31 -4.50 -4.30 -1.40
C ILE A 31 -3.10 -3.68 -1.53
N GLY A 32 -3.06 -2.47 -2.08
CA GLY A 32 -1.87 -1.63 -2.03
C GLY A 32 -2.02 -0.67 -0.86
N MET A 33 -0.95 -0.48 -0.09
CA MET A 33 -0.97 0.37 1.09
C MET A 33 0.06 1.49 0.93
N GLY A 34 -0.41 2.72 0.91
CA GLY A 34 0.48 3.85 0.76
C GLY A 34 -0.26 5.14 0.41
N PRO A 35 0.47 6.18 -0.05
CA PRO A 35 1.93 6.21 -0.21
C PRO A 35 2.62 6.18 1.15
N VAL A 36 3.65 5.34 1.30
CA VAL A 36 4.32 5.20 2.59
C VAL A 36 5.14 6.45 2.90
N PHE A 37 5.87 6.95 1.90
CA PHE A 37 6.69 8.14 2.04
C PHE A 37 6.29 9.19 1.01
N PRO A 38 6.59 10.48 1.25
CA PRO A 38 6.29 11.53 0.27
C PRO A 38 6.97 11.25 -1.06
N THR A 39 6.28 11.59 -2.16
CA THR A 39 6.86 11.53 -3.49
C THR A 39 7.01 12.94 -4.04
N ARG A 40 7.99 13.15 -4.92
CA ARG A 40 8.22 14.46 -5.52
C ARG A 40 7.34 14.72 -6.73
N SER A 41 6.73 13.72 -7.26
CA SER A 41 6.22 13.79 -8.62
C SER A 41 4.91 14.53 -8.76
N LYS A 42 4.19 14.82 -7.68
CA LYS A 42 2.90 15.48 -7.77
C LYS A 42 2.66 16.38 -6.58
N ALA A 43 2.36 17.64 -6.86
CA ALA A 43 2.05 18.61 -5.81
C ALA A 43 0.75 18.27 -5.07
N ASP A 44 -0.15 17.54 -5.72
CA ASP A 44 -1.45 17.19 -5.19
C ASP A 44 -1.56 15.71 -4.81
N ALA A 45 -0.43 15.04 -4.61
CA ALA A 45 -0.43 13.65 -4.17
C ALA A 45 -1.02 13.54 -2.77
N ASP A 46 -1.60 12.37 -2.48
CA ASP A 46 -2.12 12.09 -1.14
C ASP A 46 -1.00 12.20 -0.11
N PRO A 47 -1.33 12.65 1.12
CA PRO A 47 -0.33 12.69 2.18
C PRO A 47 0.27 11.31 2.44
N ALA A 48 1.56 11.27 2.74
CA ALA A 48 2.22 10.02 3.09
C ALA A 48 1.66 9.47 4.39
N ILE A 49 1.44 8.15 4.44
CA ILE A 49 0.93 7.49 5.64
C ILE A 49 2.03 7.24 6.68
N GLY A 50 3.28 7.20 6.25
CA GLY A 50 4.41 6.93 7.12
C GLY A 50 4.50 5.47 7.55
N LEU A 51 5.54 5.15 8.29
CA LEU A 51 5.73 3.79 8.80
C LEU A 51 4.67 3.43 9.84
N ASP A 52 4.27 4.39 10.67
CA ASP A 52 3.22 4.16 11.67
C ASP A 52 1.88 3.87 11.01
N GLY A 53 1.53 4.62 9.98
CA GLY A 53 0.30 4.38 9.22
C GLY A 53 0.33 3.04 8.52
N LEU A 54 1.47 2.68 7.94
CA LEU A 54 1.64 1.37 7.31
C LEU A 54 1.48 0.25 8.34
N ALA A 55 2.08 0.38 9.51
CA ALA A 55 1.98 -0.63 10.56
C ALA A 55 0.53 -0.82 11.01
N ALA A 56 -0.22 0.27 11.16
CA ALA A 56 -1.62 0.19 11.52
C ALA A 56 -2.44 -0.53 10.45
N MET A 57 -2.17 -0.27 9.18
CA MET A 57 -2.86 -0.92 8.08
C MET A 57 -2.50 -2.41 8.00
N VAL A 58 -1.23 -2.76 8.21
CA VAL A 58 -0.80 -4.16 8.24
C VAL A 58 -1.53 -4.92 9.35
N ALA A 59 -1.69 -4.30 10.52
CA ALA A 59 -2.39 -4.93 11.64
C ALA A 59 -3.89 -5.10 11.37
N ALA A 60 -4.49 -4.21 10.58
CA ALA A 60 -5.93 -4.22 10.35
C ALA A 60 -6.35 -5.02 9.12
N LYS A 61 -5.44 -5.29 8.21
CA LYS A 61 -5.79 -5.90 6.92
C LYS A 61 -6.19 -7.36 7.05
N ARG A 62 -7.04 -7.79 6.14
CA ARG A 62 -7.46 -9.19 6.02
C ARG A 62 -6.98 -9.82 4.71
N LEU A 63 -6.47 -9.02 3.79
CA LEU A 63 -5.97 -9.46 2.50
C LEU A 63 -4.47 -9.24 2.44
N PRO A 64 -3.76 -9.94 1.53
CA PRO A 64 -2.36 -9.63 1.30
C PRO A 64 -2.19 -8.15 0.97
N GLY A 65 -1.24 -7.50 1.61
CA GLY A 65 -0.99 -6.08 1.46
C GLY A 65 0.40 -5.79 0.96
N VAL A 66 0.50 -4.93 -0.05
CA VAL A 66 1.75 -4.50 -0.66
C VAL A 66 2.00 -3.05 -0.30
N ALA A 67 3.13 -2.78 0.35
CA ALA A 67 3.55 -1.41 0.65
C ALA A 67 4.06 -0.74 -0.62
N ILE A 68 3.62 0.50 -0.87
CA ILE A 68 3.95 1.22 -2.10
C ILE A 68 4.04 2.71 -1.82
N GLY A 69 4.81 3.41 -2.63
CA GLY A 69 4.90 4.87 -2.59
C GLY A 69 6.11 5.39 -1.85
N GLY A 70 7.05 5.97 -2.59
CA GLY A 70 8.23 6.60 -2.04
C GLY A 70 9.26 5.65 -1.45
N ILE A 71 9.13 4.35 -1.68
CA ILE A 71 10.05 3.34 -1.15
C ILE A 71 11.25 3.20 -2.10
N ASN A 72 12.44 3.20 -1.52
CA ASN A 72 13.69 3.10 -2.26
C ASN A 72 14.70 2.28 -1.44
N THR A 73 15.92 2.15 -1.96
CA THR A 73 16.97 1.36 -1.31
C THR A 73 17.39 1.91 0.05
N ASP A 74 17.17 3.22 0.29
CA ASP A 74 17.56 3.83 1.57
C ASP A 74 16.55 3.55 2.68
N ASN A 75 15.27 3.32 2.33
CA ASN A 75 14.23 3.17 3.35
C ASN A 75 13.52 1.82 3.31
N VAL A 76 13.86 0.95 2.36
CA VAL A 76 13.17 -0.34 2.21
C VAL A 76 13.34 -1.24 3.43
N ALA A 77 14.47 -1.15 4.13
CA ALA A 77 14.68 -1.96 5.32
C ALA A 77 13.70 -1.62 6.43
N ALA A 78 13.40 -0.32 6.60
CA ALA A 78 12.41 0.11 7.58
C ALA A 78 11.00 -0.37 7.22
N VAL A 79 10.66 -0.35 5.93
CA VAL A 79 9.38 -0.87 5.45
C VAL A 79 9.29 -2.38 5.67
N ARG A 80 10.36 -3.09 5.38
CA ARG A 80 10.41 -4.53 5.58
C ARG A 80 10.21 -4.91 7.04
N ALA A 81 10.71 -4.10 7.97
CA ALA A 81 10.55 -4.32 9.40
C ALA A 81 9.08 -4.25 9.84
N VAL A 82 8.24 -3.51 9.12
CA VAL A 82 6.80 -3.46 9.39
C VAL A 82 6.10 -4.74 8.94
N ASN A 83 6.74 -5.49 8.03
CA ASN A 83 6.30 -6.80 7.60
C ASN A 83 5.03 -6.80 6.74
N PRO A 84 4.93 -5.96 5.72
CA PRO A 84 3.88 -6.14 4.72
C PRO A 84 4.11 -7.42 3.93
N ASP A 85 3.09 -7.90 3.23
CA ASP A 85 3.23 -9.12 2.42
C ASP A 85 4.11 -8.91 1.20
N GLY A 86 4.19 -7.68 0.71
CA GLY A 86 5.06 -7.32 -0.42
C GLY A 86 5.44 -5.86 -0.37
N ILE A 87 6.43 -5.51 -1.15
CA ILE A 87 6.94 -4.14 -1.25
C ILE A 87 7.14 -3.81 -2.72
N ALA A 88 6.58 -2.69 -3.16
CA ALA A 88 6.77 -2.20 -4.51
C ALA A 88 7.73 -1.00 -4.49
N VAL A 89 8.85 -1.14 -5.19
CA VAL A 89 9.85 -0.07 -5.33
C VAL A 89 9.77 0.43 -6.76
N ILE A 90 9.36 1.67 -6.95
CA ILE A 90 9.15 2.26 -8.27
C ILE A 90 10.09 3.44 -8.44
N GLY A 91 10.66 3.55 -9.64
CA GLY A 91 11.52 4.68 -9.97
C GLY A 91 12.93 4.59 -9.43
N ALA A 92 13.33 3.43 -8.97
CA ALA A 92 14.70 3.21 -8.48
C ALA A 92 15.70 2.95 -9.60
N ILE A 93 15.26 3.02 -10.80
CA ILE A 93 16.08 2.72 -11.99
C ILE A 93 16.82 3.95 -12.46
#